data_777da5c43d2cf8a239d7779be4ebe042
#
_entry.id   777da5c43d2cf8a239d7779be4ebe042
#
_cell.length_a   1.000
_cell.length_b   1.000
_cell.length_c   1.000
_cell.angle_alpha   90.00
_cell.angle_beta   90.00
_cell.angle_gamma   90.00
#
_symmetry.space_group_name_H-M   'P 1'
#
loop_
_entity.id
_entity.type
_entity.pdbx_description
1 polymer ?
#
loop_
_entity_poly.entity_id
_entity_poly.type
_entity_poly.pdbx_seq_one_letter_code
_entity_poly.pdbx_strand_id
1 'polypeptide(L)'
;MYPPFSAMANVLVRSEKKEMAMRMSSDLGFLLNPPPEKLRIMGPAEAPVPRLKNEYRYQFLIKAASRKALNELLQRIRNYALEHKWGATALVIDVDPLSLM
;
A
#
# COMPACT_ATOMS: atom_id res chain seq x y z
N MET A 1 9.68 -27.29 -1.69
CA MET A 1 8.98 -26.17 -2.30
C MET A 1 9.45 -24.85 -1.72
N TYR A 2 9.79 -23.93 -2.53
CA TYR A 2 10.23 -22.63 -2.05
C TYR A 2 9.07 -21.64 -2.12
N PRO A 3 9.14 -20.58 -1.33
CA PRO A 3 8.08 -19.61 -1.34
C PRO A 3 7.95 -18.95 -2.72
N PRO A 4 6.72 -18.75 -3.18
CA PRO A 4 6.52 -18.10 -4.47
C PRO A 4 6.85 -16.61 -4.45
N PHE A 5 7.03 -16.04 -3.26
CA PHE A 5 7.27 -14.61 -3.14
C PHE A 5 8.58 -14.38 -2.40
N SER A 6 9.41 -13.48 -2.93
CA SER A 6 10.70 -13.17 -2.35
C SER A 6 10.78 -11.77 -1.77
N ALA A 7 9.77 -10.95 -1.98
CA ALA A 7 9.75 -9.58 -1.47
C ALA A 7 8.33 -9.20 -1.10
N MET A 8 8.20 -8.29 -0.14
CA MET A 8 6.87 -7.79 0.23
C MET A 8 6.96 -6.35 0.68
N ALA A 9 5.82 -5.68 0.63
CA ALA A 9 5.70 -4.33 1.11
C ALA A 9 4.32 -4.11 1.70
N ASN A 10 4.24 -3.25 2.68
CA ASN A 10 2.99 -2.78 3.22
C ASN A 10 2.79 -1.35 2.77
N VAL A 11 1.67 -1.06 2.14
CA VAL A 11 1.34 0.28 1.66
C VAL A 11 0.16 0.78 2.47
N LEU A 12 0.36 1.90 3.14
CA LEU A 12 -0.65 2.48 4.02
C LEU A 12 -1.05 3.85 3.51
N VAL A 13 -2.35 4.10 3.43
CA VAL A 13 -2.87 5.45 3.22
C VAL A 13 -3.61 5.87 4.46
N ARG A 14 -3.48 7.14 4.80
CA ARG A 14 -4.08 7.66 6.03
C ARG A 14 -4.52 9.10 5.87
N SER A 15 -5.55 9.47 6.61
CA SER A 15 -6.05 10.83 6.63
C SER A 15 -6.91 11.03 7.87
N GLU A 16 -6.93 12.26 8.37
CA GLU A 16 -7.85 12.62 9.44
C GLU A 16 -9.28 12.67 8.94
N LYS A 17 -9.47 12.78 7.63
CA LYS A 17 -10.79 12.80 7.02
C LYS A 17 -11.11 11.42 6.46
N LYS A 18 -12.21 10.86 6.94
CA LYS A 18 -12.60 9.51 6.53
C LYS A 18 -12.80 9.41 5.02
N GLU A 19 -13.48 10.40 4.44
CA GLU A 19 -13.74 10.38 3.00
C GLU A 19 -12.46 10.39 2.19
N MET A 20 -11.46 11.17 2.65
CA MET A 20 -10.20 11.22 1.95
C MET A 20 -9.45 9.90 2.04
N ALA A 21 -9.43 9.28 3.23
CA ALA A 21 -8.78 7.99 3.40
C ALA A 21 -9.45 6.94 2.53
N MET A 22 -10.76 6.92 2.50
CA MET A 22 -11.50 5.97 1.67
C MET A 22 -11.25 6.22 0.19
N ARG A 23 -11.19 7.47 -0.24
CA ARG A 23 -10.93 7.79 -1.63
C ARG A 23 -9.54 7.34 -2.05
N MET A 24 -8.53 7.65 -1.24
CA MET A 24 -7.16 7.22 -1.55
C MET A 24 -7.06 5.70 -1.63
N SER A 25 -7.72 5.02 -0.69
CA SER A 25 -7.76 3.56 -0.69
C SER A 25 -8.41 3.02 -1.95
N SER A 26 -9.54 3.60 -2.34
CA SER A 26 -10.26 3.19 -3.54
C SER A 26 -9.43 3.44 -4.80
N ASP A 27 -8.79 4.60 -4.87
CA ASP A 27 -7.96 4.94 -6.03
C ASP A 27 -6.79 3.97 -6.18
N LEU A 28 -6.15 3.61 -5.06
CA LEU A 28 -5.08 2.62 -5.11
C LEU A 28 -5.62 1.26 -5.52
N GLY A 29 -6.81 0.90 -5.04
CA GLY A 29 -7.43 -0.35 -5.44
C GLY A 29 -7.59 -0.44 -6.94
N PHE A 30 -8.01 0.64 -7.59
CA PHE A 30 -8.11 0.69 -9.04
C PHE A 30 -6.75 0.62 -9.71
N LEU A 31 -5.78 1.37 -9.19
CA LEU A 31 -4.44 1.38 -9.75
C LEU A 31 -3.79 0.00 -9.72
N LEU A 32 -4.08 -0.75 -8.67
CA LEU A 32 -3.47 -2.05 -8.44
C LEU A 32 -4.26 -3.21 -9.02
N ASN A 33 -5.37 -2.94 -9.67
CA ASN A 33 -6.25 -3.99 -10.20
C ASN A 33 -6.38 -3.86 -11.72
N PRO A 34 -6.13 -4.94 -12.50
CA PRO A 34 -5.67 -6.23 -12.01
C PRO A 34 -4.22 -6.18 -11.57
N PRO A 35 -3.83 -7.00 -10.59
CA PRO A 35 -2.43 -7.00 -10.17
C PRO A 35 -1.53 -7.46 -11.29
N PRO A 36 -0.36 -6.85 -11.42
CA PRO A 36 0.60 -7.33 -12.41
C PRO A 36 0.97 -8.78 -12.13
N GLU A 37 1.37 -9.46 -13.19
CA GLU A 37 1.87 -10.82 -13.06
C GLU A 37 3.04 -10.84 -12.08
N LYS A 38 3.13 -11.88 -11.27
CA LYS A 38 4.16 -12.06 -10.25
C LYS A 38 3.94 -11.22 -9.00
N LEU A 39 2.78 -10.57 -8.91
CA LEU A 39 2.43 -9.81 -7.72
C LEU A 39 1.12 -10.30 -7.16
N ARG A 40 1.05 -10.31 -5.84
CA ARG A 40 -0.19 -10.63 -5.15
C ARG A 40 -0.49 -9.47 -4.22
N ILE A 41 -1.71 -8.96 -4.31
CA ILE A 41 -2.11 -7.78 -3.57
C ILE A 41 -3.30 -8.13 -2.71
N MET A 42 -3.19 -7.86 -1.42
CA MET A 42 -4.26 -8.08 -0.46
C MET A 42 -4.66 -6.75 0.15
N GLY A 43 -5.95 -6.50 0.19
CA GLY A 43 -6.50 -5.27 0.70
C GLY A 43 -7.35 -4.59 -0.35
N PRO A 44 -7.87 -3.40 -0.05
CA PRO A 44 -7.56 -2.63 1.16
C PRO A 44 -8.20 -3.23 2.40
N ALA A 45 -7.52 -3.06 3.51
CA ALA A 45 -8.03 -3.46 4.80
C ALA A 45 -7.84 -2.30 5.76
N GLU A 46 -8.81 -2.11 6.65
CA GLU A 46 -8.68 -1.09 7.66
C GLU A 46 -7.56 -1.47 8.61
N ALA A 47 -6.59 -0.58 8.76
CA ALA A 47 -5.45 -0.85 9.64
C ALA A 47 -5.84 -0.60 11.09
N PRO A 48 -5.27 -1.38 12.03
CA PRO A 48 -5.48 -1.09 13.44
C PRO A 48 -5.05 0.32 13.74
N VAL A 49 -5.90 1.09 14.40
CA VAL A 49 -5.64 2.49 14.64
C VAL A 49 -5.38 2.73 16.11
N PRO A 50 -4.18 3.17 16.47
CA PRO A 50 -4.00 3.74 17.80
C PRO A 50 -4.89 4.97 17.89
N ARG A 51 -5.60 5.11 18.96
CA ARG A 51 -6.59 6.18 19.07
C ARG A 51 -5.97 7.55 19.27
N LEU A 52 -4.68 7.65 19.13
CA LEU A 52 -3.98 8.86 19.50
C LEU A 52 -4.22 10.03 18.55
N LYS A 53 -4.60 9.78 17.29
CA LYS A 53 -4.65 10.85 16.30
C LYS A 53 -5.92 10.91 15.47
N ASN A 54 -6.89 10.09 15.77
CA ASN A 54 -8.15 10.08 15.01
C ASN A 54 -7.93 9.98 13.51
N GLU A 55 -6.97 9.18 13.12
CA GLU A 55 -6.69 8.97 11.70
C GLU A 55 -7.41 7.74 11.20
N TYR A 56 -7.84 7.81 9.95
CA TYR A 56 -8.39 6.66 9.25
C TYR A 56 -7.29 6.08 8.38
N ARG A 57 -7.05 4.78 8.53
CA ARG A 57 -5.92 4.10 7.89
C ARG A 57 -6.39 2.88 7.13
N TYR A 58 -5.93 2.76 5.90
CA TYR A 58 -6.19 1.57 5.09
C TYR A 58 -4.86 1.07 4.55
N GLN A 59 -4.72 -0.24 4.52
CA GLN A 59 -3.44 -0.82 4.11
C GLN A 59 -3.62 -1.89 3.06
N PHE A 60 -2.59 -2.05 2.27
CA PHE A 60 -2.46 -3.10 1.27
C PHE A 60 -1.19 -3.87 1.57
N LEU A 61 -1.27 -5.18 1.52
CA LEU A 61 -0.07 -6.01 1.61
C LEU A 61 0.25 -6.51 0.22
N ILE A 62 1.47 -6.27 -0.24
CA ILE A 62 1.90 -6.64 -1.58
C ILE A 62 3.01 -7.66 -1.45
N LYS A 63 2.83 -8.82 -2.09
CA LYS A 63 3.83 -9.86 -2.16
C LYS A 63 4.28 -9.99 -3.61
N ALA A 64 5.58 -10.05 -3.83
CA ALA A 64 6.15 -10.06 -5.15
C ALA A 64 7.11 -11.21 -5.34
N ALA A 65 7.10 -11.79 -6.53
CA ALA A 65 8.03 -12.84 -6.89
C ALA A 65 9.44 -12.31 -7.08
N SER A 66 9.58 -11.02 -7.37
CA SER A 66 10.88 -10.41 -7.51
C SER A 66 10.87 -9.01 -6.93
N ARG A 67 12.04 -8.60 -6.43
CA ARG A 67 12.20 -7.25 -5.89
C ARG A 67 12.03 -6.19 -6.97
N LYS A 68 12.47 -6.51 -8.18
CA LYS A 68 12.33 -5.57 -9.29
C LYS A 68 10.85 -5.28 -9.57
N ALA A 69 10.02 -6.31 -9.63
CA ALA A 69 8.60 -6.13 -9.88
C ALA A 69 7.96 -5.31 -8.76
N LEU A 70 8.36 -5.56 -7.51
CA LEU A 70 7.85 -4.80 -6.39
C LEU A 70 8.23 -3.34 -6.51
N ASN A 71 9.49 -3.06 -6.78
CA ASN A 71 9.96 -1.68 -6.86
C ASN A 71 9.26 -0.90 -7.98
N GLU A 72 9.01 -1.55 -9.11
CA GLU A 72 8.30 -0.91 -10.20
C GLU A 72 6.88 -0.53 -9.79
N LEU A 73 6.20 -1.42 -9.08
CA LEU A 73 4.86 -1.12 -8.63
C LEU A 73 4.86 0.00 -7.58
N LEU A 74 5.78 -0.06 -6.64
CA LEU A 74 5.87 0.97 -5.62
C LEU A 74 6.16 2.34 -6.23
N GLN A 75 6.97 2.38 -7.29
CA GLN A 75 7.25 3.63 -7.96
C GLN A 75 5.99 4.19 -8.62
N ARG A 76 5.16 3.31 -9.20
CA ARG A 76 3.88 3.75 -9.77
C ARG A 76 2.98 4.34 -8.70
N ILE A 77 2.96 3.72 -7.53
CA ILE A 77 2.13 4.22 -6.42
C ILE A 77 2.63 5.60 -5.98
N ARG A 78 3.95 5.76 -5.84
CA ARG A 78 4.50 7.05 -5.45
C ARG A 78 4.21 8.14 -6.48
N ASN A 79 4.34 7.80 -7.76
CA ASN A 79 4.05 8.75 -8.82
C ASN A 79 2.59 9.16 -8.81
N TYR A 80 1.70 8.20 -8.60
CA TYR A 80 0.27 8.49 -8.51
C TYR A 80 -0.01 9.47 -7.37
N ALA A 81 0.59 9.23 -6.21
CA ALA A 81 0.40 10.09 -5.06
C ALA A 81 0.88 11.52 -5.34
N LEU A 82 2.01 11.64 -6.03
CA LEU A 82 2.53 12.96 -6.39
C LEU A 82 1.61 13.67 -7.38
N GLU A 83 1.15 12.97 -8.39
CA GLU A 83 0.28 13.54 -9.40
C GLU A 83 -1.04 14.01 -8.82
N HIS A 84 -1.54 13.30 -7.83
CA HIS A 84 -2.82 13.62 -7.22
C HIS A 84 -2.66 14.45 -5.96
N LYS A 85 -1.44 14.91 -5.70
CA LYS A 85 -1.14 15.84 -4.61
C LYS A 85 -1.58 15.34 -3.25
N TRP A 86 -1.34 14.05 -3.01
CA TRP A 86 -1.56 13.51 -1.66
C TRP A 86 -0.57 14.16 -0.71
N GLY A 87 -1.00 14.38 0.53
CA GLY A 87 -0.12 14.99 1.52
C GLY A 87 1.13 14.16 1.76
N ALA A 88 2.19 14.81 2.22
CA ALA A 88 3.48 14.17 2.39
C ALA A 88 3.43 12.97 3.32
N THR A 89 2.51 12.98 4.28
CA THR A 89 2.39 11.91 5.26
C THR A 89 1.20 10.98 4.99
N ALA A 90 0.49 11.20 3.88
CA ALA A 90 -0.70 10.42 3.58
C ALA A 90 -0.36 9.01 3.11
N LEU A 91 0.79 8.82 2.49
CA LEU A 91 1.23 7.53 1.97
C LEU A 91 2.46 7.07 2.72
N VAL A 92 2.41 5.87 3.26
CA VAL A 92 3.54 5.27 3.97
C VAL A 92 3.81 3.91 3.35
N ILE A 93 5.02 3.69 2.88
CA ILE A 93 5.43 2.43 2.27
C ILE A 93 6.52 1.81 3.12
N ASP A 94 6.28 0.59 3.56
CA ASP A 94 7.24 -0.16 4.37
C ASP A 94 7.64 -1.39 3.57
N VAL A 95 8.88 -1.41 3.10
CA VAL A 95 9.40 -2.50 2.27
C VAL A 95 10.08 -3.53 3.14
N ASP A 96 9.77 -4.81 2.88
CA ASP A 96 10.30 -5.94 3.63
C ASP A 96 10.06 -5.75 5.13
N PRO A 97 8.80 -5.65 5.55
CA PRO A 97 8.51 -5.37 6.95
C PRO A 97 8.78 -6.60 7.82
N LEU A 98 10.03 -6.80 8.16
CA LEU A 98 10.44 -7.95 8.96
C LEU A 98 9.77 -7.97 10.31
N SER A 99 9.40 -6.80 10.80
CA SER A 99 8.72 -6.71 12.09
C SER A 99 7.34 -7.36 12.08
N LEU A 100 6.82 -7.66 10.91
CA LEU A 100 5.54 -8.34 10.80
C LEU A 100 5.66 -9.86 10.86
N MET A 101 6.86 -10.35 10.91
CA MET A 101 7.11 -11.79 10.92
C MET A 101 7.23 -12.33 12.31
#